data_6ad6ec18075d26445948751077d04913
#
_entry.id   6ad6ec18075d26445948751077d04913
#
_cell.length_a   1.000
_cell.length_b   1.000
_cell.length_c   1.000
_cell.angle_alpha   90.00
_cell.angle_beta   90.00
_cell.angle_gamma   90.00
#
_symmetry.space_group_name_H-M   'P 1'
#
loop_
_entity.id
_entity.type
_entity.pdbx_description
1 polymer ?
#
loop_
_entity_poly.entity_id
_entity_poly.type
_entity_poly.pdbx_seq_one_letter_code
_entity_poly.pdbx_strand_id
1 'polypeptide(L)' 'MKLDLTVIILTYNEELHIRRCLDKISPIAKEIFIIDSFSTDRTLDIAKVLSVSYRTNG' A
#
# COMPACT_ATOMS: atom_id res chain seq x y z
N MET A 1 2.25 -15.59 10.66
CA MET A 1 0.81 -15.68 10.91
C MET A 1 0.14 -14.36 10.62
N LYS A 2 -0.93 -14.38 9.84
CA LYS A 2 -1.69 -13.16 9.54
C LYS A 2 -2.82 -12.99 10.52
N LEU A 3 -2.99 -11.76 10.99
CA LEU A 3 -4.10 -11.41 11.87
C LEU A 3 -5.32 -11.06 11.02
N ASP A 4 -6.51 -11.20 11.60
CA ASP A 4 -7.75 -10.77 10.96
C ASP A 4 -7.81 -9.24 11.04
N LEU A 5 -6.96 -8.60 10.27
CA LEU A 5 -6.70 -7.17 10.34
C LEU A 5 -6.64 -6.58 8.94
N THR A 6 -7.41 -5.52 8.73
CA THR A 6 -7.34 -4.74 7.49
C THR A 6 -6.60 -3.46 7.78
N VAL A 7 -5.56 -3.19 6.99
CA VAL A 7 -4.75 -1.99 7.13
C VAL A 7 -5.05 -1.06 5.97
N ILE A 8 -5.34 0.19 6.27
CA ILE A 8 -5.58 1.22 5.26
C ILE A 8 -4.41 2.19 5.32
N ILE A 9 -3.77 2.40 4.18
CA ILE A 9 -2.59 3.27 4.08
C ILE A 9 -2.92 4.42 3.14
N LEU A 10 -2.72 5.64 3.64
CA LEU A 10 -2.88 6.84 2.83
C LEU A 10 -1.53 7.21 2.23
N THR A 11 -1.47 7.38 0.92
CA THR A 11 -0.21 7.66 0.25
C THR A 11 -0.27 8.89 -0.63
N TYR A 12 0.88 9.56 -0.74
CA TYR A 12 1.12 10.60 -1.73
C TYR A 12 2.62 10.65 -1.97
N ASN A 13 3.04 10.23 -3.18
CA ASN A 13 4.45 10.22 -3.57
C ASN A 13 5.33 9.51 -2.55
N GLU A 14 4.97 8.27 -2.23
CA GLU A 14 5.65 7.45 -1.24
C GLU A 14 6.52 6.35 -1.85
N GLU A 15 6.96 6.54 -3.10
CA GLU A 15 7.67 5.46 -3.80
C GLU A 15 8.90 4.95 -3.04
N LEU A 16 9.59 5.83 -2.30
CA LEU A 16 10.78 5.42 -1.54
C LEU A 16 10.45 4.63 -0.27
N HIS A 17 9.24 4.75 0.23
CA HIS A 17 8.86 4.16 1.51
C HIS A 17 7.80 3.08 1.42
N ILE A 18 6.99 3.11 0.36
CA ILE A 18 5.83 2.22 0.27
C ILE A 18 6.24 0.75 0.28
N ARG A 19 7.30 0.40 -0.42
CA ARG A 19 7.74 -0.99 -0.47
C ARG A 19 8.16 -1.49 0.90
N ARG A 20 8.93 -0.68 1.62
CA ARG A 20 9.37 -1.04 2.97
C ARG A 20 8.17 -1.19 3.90
N CYS A 21 7.23 -0.27 3.81
CA CYS A 21 6.01 -0.31 4.62
C CYS A 21 5.23 -1.59 4.35
N LEU A 22 5.02 -1.93 3.08
CA LEU A 22 4.27 -3.11 2.71
C LEU A 22 4.99 -4.39 3.10
N ASP A 23 6.31 -4.41 3.00
CA ASP A 23 7.10 -5.58 3.41
C ASP A 23 6.93 -5.88 4.89
N LYS A 24 6.78 -4.84 5.71
CA LYS A 24 6.59 -5.01 7.15
C LYS A 24 5.18 -5.40 7.52
N ILE A 25 4.19 -4.89 6.80
CA ILE A 25 2.77 -5.08 7.15
C ILE A 25 2.23 -6.37 6.53
N SER A 26 2.67 -6.70 5.33
CA SER A 26 2.15 -7.83 4.58
C SER A 26 2.13 -9.14 5.36
N PRO A 27 3.17 -9.47 6.16
CA PRO A 27 3.15 -10.74 6.90
C PRO A 27 2.11 -10.82 8.01
N ILE A 28 1.60 -9.68 8.48
CA ILE A 28 0.70 -9.66 9.62
C ILE A 28 -0.73 -9.24 9.28
N ALA A 29 -0.93 -8.50 8.20
CA ALA A 29 -2.26 -8.03 7.84
C ALA A 29 -2.93 -9.02 6.88
N LYS A 30 -4.18 -9.33 7.16
CA LYS A 30 -4.98 -10.16 6.27
C LYS A 30 -5.25 -9.44 4.95
N GLU A 31 -5.48 -8.13 5.05
CA GLU A 31 -5.81 -7.31 3.89
C GLU A 31 -5.18 -5.94 4.02
N ILE A 32 -4.64 -5.44 2.92
CA ILE A 32 -4.05 -4.11 2.87
C ILE A 32 -4.73 -3.34 1.75
N PHE A 33 -5.16 -2.13 2.05
CA PHE A 33 -5.83 -1.26 1.09
C PHE A 33 -5.14 0.10 1.06
N ILE A 34 -4.70 0.51 -0.12
CA ILE A 34 -4.03 1.79 -0.29
C ILE A 34 -5.00 2.80 -0.89
N ILE A 35 -5.08 3.97 -0.27
CA ILE A 35 -5.81 5.11 -0.82
C ILE A 35 -4.77 6.15 -1.20
N ASP A 36 -4.61 6.37 -2.49
CA ASP A 36 -3.59 7.24 -3.02
C ASP A 36 -4.18 8.59 -3.46
N SER A 37 -3.48 9.67 -3.16
CA SER A 37 -3.90 11.02 -3.51
C SER A 37 -3.16 11.50 -4.76
N PHE A 38 -3.37 10.80 -5.89
CA PHE A 38 -2.80 11.17 -7.18
C PHE A 38 -1.28 11.31 -7.18
N SER A 39 -0.59 10.27 -6.69
CA SER A 39 0.87 10.27 -6.73
C SER A 39 1.36 10.43 -8.17
N THR A 40 2.39 11.23 -8.33
CA THR A 40 3.03 11.45 -9.63
C THR A 40 4.27 10.60 -9.80
N ASP A 41 4.66 9.87 -8.76
CA ASP A 41 5.79 8.95 -8.80
C ASP A 41 5.30 7.51 -9.03
N ARG A 42 6.11 6.53 -8.67
CA ARG A 42 5.82 5.12 -8.93
C ARG A 42 5.13 4.42 -7.75
N THR A 43 4.52 5.17 -6.84
CA THR A 43 3.87 4.60 -5.66
C THR A 43 2.87 3.50 -6.03
N LEU A 44 1.94 3.81 -6.95
CA LEU A 44 0.93 2.84 -7.36
C LEU A 44 1.51 1.68 -8.16
N ASP A 45 2.56 1.93 -8.94
CA ASP A 45 3.22 0.87 -9.68
C ASP A 45 3.79 -0.17 -8.72
N ILE A 46 4.38 0.27 -7.62
CA ILE A 46 4.93 -0.62 -6.62
C ILE A 46 3.80 -1.41 -5.95
N ALA A 47 2.69 -0.76 -5.63
CA ALA A 47 1.53 -1.43 -5.06
C ALA A 47 1.01 -2.53 -5.98
N LYS A 48 0.95 -2.27 -7.28
CA LYS A 48 0.52 -3.26 -8.27
C LYS A 48 1.45 -4.48 -8.29
N VAL A 49 2.75 -4.23 -8.28
CA VAL A 49 3.74 -5.32 -8.29
C VAL A 49 3.59 -6.20 -7.07
N LEU A 50 3.26 -5.60 -5.92
CA LEU A 50 3.09 -6.35 -4.68
C LEU A 50 1.68 -6.90 -4.49
N SER A 51 0.83 -6.76 -5.50
CA SER A 51 -0.54 -7.28 -5.51
C SER A 51 -1.40 -6.76 -4.37
N VAL A 52 -1.24 -5.49 -4.04
CA VAL A 52 -2.01 -4.84 -3.00
C VAL A 52 -3.18 -4.09 -3.62
N SER A 53 -4.35 -4.18 -3.00
CA SER A 53 -5.52 -3.42 -3.45
C SER A 53 -5.29 -1.93 -3.25
N TYR A 54 -5.72 -1.12 -4.20
CA TYR A 54 -5.54 0.31 -4.09
C TYR A 54 -6.66 1.06 -4.79
N ARG A 55 -6.80 2.33 -4.42
CA ARG A 55 -7.75 3.25 -5.01
C ARG A 55 -7.08 4.63 -5.08
N THR A 56 -7.36 5.37 -6.14
CA THR A 56 -6.97 6.76 -6.23
C THR A 56 -8.10 7.61 -5.70
N ASN A 57 -7.78 8.50 -4.78
CA ASN A 57 -8.77 9.36 -4.16
C ASN A 57 -8.28 10.80 -4.22
N GLY A 58 -8.92 11.58 -5.03
CA GLY A 58 -8.61 13.00 -5.17
C GLY A 58 -9.59 13.87 -4.45
#